data_68965408c28afcfcf488ca5aba311fa3
#
_entry.id   68965408c28afcfcf488ca5aba311fa3
#
_cell.length_a   1.000
_cell.length_b   1.000
_cell.length_c   1.000
_cell.angle_alpha   90.00
_cell.angle_beta   90.00
_cell.angle_gamma   90.00
#
_symmetry.space_group_name_H-M   'P 1'
#
loop_
_entity.id
_entity.type
_entity.pdbx_description
1 polymer ?
#
loop_
_entity_poly.entity_id
_entity_poly.type
_entity_poly.pdbx_seq_one_letter_code
_entity_poly.pdbx_strand_id
1 'polypeptide(L)'
;MVAIYSTFLQRAYDQLIHDVCLENIDVTFALDRAGIVGEDGPTHSGSFDVSFMRCIPNLVIAIPSDENETRVLLNTCFEHSGPAAVRYPRGSGCGALVKKEFSVVEIGKGKKIRDGEDVCILNFGVLIDRALEIANENNYGLCDMRFVKPLDENLIDEI
;
A
#
# COMPACT_ATOMS: atom_id res chain seq x y z
N MET A 1 -4.70 -6.73 -15.25
CA MET A 1 -4.47 -6.93 -13.78
C MET A 1 -3.94 -8.33 -13.52
N VAL A 2 -2.97 -8.47 -12.60
CA VAL A 2 -2.37 -9.75 -12.18
C VAL A 2 -2.61 -9.91 -10.68
N ALA A 3 -3.28 -10.98 -10.25
CA ALA A 3 -3.46 -11.31 -8.84
C ALA A 3 -2.49 -12.43 -8.46
N ILE A 4 -1.62 -12.17 -7.48
CA ILE A 4 -0.57 -13.10 -7.06
C ILE A 4 -0.26 -12.87 -5.57
N TYR A 5 0.16 -13.92 -4.85
CA TYR A 5 0.65 -13.74 -3.49
C TYR A 5 1.99 -13.00 -3.48
N SER A 6 2.15 -12.13 -2.50
CA SER A 6 3.38 -11.35 -2.32
C SER A 6 4.65 -12.21 -2.38
N THR A 7 4.67 -13.33 -1.65
CA THR A 7 5.82 -14.25 -1.62
C THR A 7 6.09 -14.89 -2.99
N PHE A 8 5.07 -15.17 -3.80
CA PHE A 8 5.25 -15.83 -5.10
C PHE A 8 5.71 -14.89 -6.20
N LEU A 9 5.50 -13.58 -6.04
CA LEU A 9 6.04 -12.59 -6.96
C LEU A 9 7.58 -12.60 -7.00
N GLN A 10 8.24 -13.05 -5.93
CA GLN A 10 9.70 -13.19 -5.90
C GLN A 10 10.23 -14.12 -7.02
N ARG A 11 9.45 -15.14 -7.43
CA ARG A 11 9.82 -16.04 -8.53
C ARG A 11 9.67 -15.39 -9.91
N ALA A 12 8.91 -14.31 -10.01
CA ALA A 12 8.70 -13.54 -11.23
C ALA A 12 9.42 -12.17 -11.16
N TYR A 13 10.44 -12.03 -10.31
CA TYR A 13 11.13 -10.78 -10.06
C TYR A 13 11.82 -10.24 -11.32
N ASP A 14 12.44 -11.10 -12.08
CA ASP A 14 13.07 -10.74 -13.35
C ASP A 14 12.02 -10.22 -14.35
N GLN A 15 10.90 -10.92 -14.52
CA GLN A 15 9.82 -10.51 -15.42
C GLN A 15 9.16 -9.21 -14.96
N LEU A 16 9.00 -9.01 -13.64
CA LEU A 16 8.49 -7.76 -13.08
C LEU A 16 9.40 -6.58 -13.47
N ILE A 17 10.70 -6.73 -13.33
CA ILE A 17 11.66 -5.69 -13.67
C ILE A 17 11.74 -5.51 -15.18
N HIS A 18 12.14 -6.57 -15.88
CA HIS A 18 12.59 -6.50 -17.26
C HIS A 18 11.42 -6.36 -18.24
N ASP A 19 10.38 -7.17 -18.07
CA ASP A 19 9.31 -7.24 -19.07
C ASP A 19 8.17 -6.25 -18.79
N VAL A 20 8.03 -5.78 -17.53
CA VAL A 20 6.95 -4.88 -17.15
C VAL A 20 7.46 -3.48 -16.80
N CYS A 21 8.33 -3.35 -15.81
CA CYS A 21 8.65 -2.02 -15.27
C CYS A 21 9.61 -1.23 -16.14
N LEU A 22 10.63 -1.86 -16.75
CA LEU A 22 11.54 -1.19 -17.67
C LEU A 22 10.84 -0.77 -18.96
N GLU A 23 9.90 -1.58 -19.45
CA GLU A 23 9.10 -1.28 -20.62
C GLU A 23 7.91 -0.35 -20.31
N ASN A 24 7.72 -0.01 -19.04
CA ASN A 24 6.62 0.85 -18.53
C ASN A 24 5.24 0.40 -19.00
N ILE A 25 4.96 -0.91 -18.94
CA ILE A 25 3.70 -1.49 -19.40
C ILE A 25 2.61 -1.33 -18.33
N ASP A 26 1.40 -1.02 -18.76
CA ASP A 26 0.21 -0.88 -17.90
C ASP A 26 -0.21 -2.22 -17.28
N VAL A 27 0.43 -2.59 -16.18
CA VAL A 27 0.11 -3.79 -15.40
C VAL A 27 -0.16 -3.42 -13.95
N THR A 28 -1.37 -3.73 -13.47
CA THR A 28 -1.72 -3.60 -12.05
C THR A 28 -1.57 -4.95 -11.35
N PHE A 29 -0.72 -5.00 -10.34
CA PHE A 29 -0.53 -6.18 -9.48
C PHE A 29 -1.38 -6.06 -8.21
N ALA A 30 -2.30 -7.01 -8.00
CA ALA A 30 -3.03 -7.18 -6.75
C ALA A 30 -2.27 -8.22 -5.91
N LEU A 31 -1.51 -7.74 -4.91
CA LEU A 31 -0.62 -8.58 -4.09
C LEU A 31 -1.31 -8.97 -2.80
N ASP A 32 -1.84 -10.17 -2.79
CA ASP A 32 -2.43 -10.79 -1.60
C ASP A 32 -1.35 -11.35 -0.66
N ARG A 33 -1.71 -11.54 0.60
CA ARG A 33 -0.82 -12.07 1.64
C ARG A 33 0.46 -11.26 1.85
N ALA A 34 0.34 -9.94 1.78
CA ALA A 34 1.43 -9.06 2.15
C ALA A 34 1.67 -9.07 3.67
N GLY A 35 2.91 -9.11 4.09
CA GLY A 35 3.29 -9.16 5.50
C GLY A 35 3.21 -10.56 6.10
N ILE A 36 2.94 -10.64 7.39
CA ILE A 36 2.87 -11.89 8.16
C ILE A 36 1.52 -12.57 7.92
N VAL A 37 1.55 -13.87 7.64
CA VAL A 37 0.38 -14.66 7.21
C VAL A 37 -0.11 -15.69 8.23
N GLY A 38 0.52 -15.79 9.41
CA GLY A 38 0.11 -16.71 10.47
C GLY A 38 0.17 -18.18 10.06
N GLU A 39 -0.98 -18.85 10.06
CA GLU A 39 -1.09 -20.29 9.80
C GLU A 39 -0.64 -20.76 8.41
N ASP A 40 -0.58 -19.89 7.41
CA ASP A 40 -0.04 -20.24 6.09
C ASP A 40 1.48 -20.52 6.14
N GLY A 41 2.13 -20.13 7.21
CA GLY A 41 3.53 -20.45 7.51
C GLY A 41 4.55 -19.60 6.76
N PRO A 42 5.84 -19.85 7.01
CA PRO A 42 6.93 -18.98 6.54
C PRO A 42 7.08 -18.94 5.02
N THR A 43 6.67 -20.00 4.32
CA THR A 43 6.76 -20.07 2.84
C THR A 43 5.74 -19.17 2.14
N HIS A 44 4.73 -18.68 2.85
CA HIS A 44 3.69 -17.80 2.33
C HIS A 44 3.82 -16.35 2.86
N SER A 45 4.80 -16.09 3.73
CA SER A 45 5.02 -14.75 4.28
C SER A 45 5.44 -13.74 3.22
N GLY A 46 4.74 -12.62 3.16
CA GLY A 46 4.95 -11.51 2.24
C GLY A 46 5.79 -10.38 2.83
N SER A 47 6.81 -10.71 3.63
CA SER A 47 7.58 -9.71 4.40
C SER A 47 8.62 -8.94 3.58
N PHE A 48 8.93 -9.37 2.35
CA PHE A 48 10.03 -8.82 1.56
C PHE A 48 9.60 -7.93 0.39
N ASP A 49 8.30 -7.91 0.06
CA ASP A 49 7.77 -7.31 -1.15
C ASP A 49 8.09 -5.80 -1.27
N VAL A 50 7.89 -5.02 -0.23
CA VAL A 50 8.23 -3.60 -0.23
C VAL A 50 9.72 -3.39 -0.53
N SER A 51 10.59 -4.18 0.12
CA SER A 51 12.04 -4.03 -0.05
C SER A 51 12.50 -4.30 -1.48
N PHE A 52 12.05 -5.38 -2.10
CA PHE A 52 12.48 -5.71 -3.45
C PHE A 52 11.76 -4.91 -4.55
N MET A 53 10.53 -4.46 -4.31
CA MET A 53 9.79 -3.65 -5.29
C MET A 53 10.17 -2.17 -5.27
N ARG A 54 10.54 -1.63 -4.10
CA ARG A 54 10.77 -0.19 -3.96
C ARG A 54 11.94 0.32 -4.81
N CYS A 55 12.94 -0.50 -5.09
CA CYS A 55 14.08 -0.14 -5.92
C CYS A 55 13.80 -0.20 -7.44
N ILE A 56 12.68 -0.81 -7.87
CA ILE A 56 12.37 -0.98 -9.30
C ILE A 56 11.87 0.35 -9.87
N PRO A 57 12.43 0.86 -11.00
CA PRO A 57 11.95 2.09 -11.61
C PRO A 57 10.50 1.96 -12.13
N ASN A 58 9.83 3.08 -12.29
CA ASN A 58 8.47 3.23 -12.81
C ASN A 58 7.33 2.57 -11.99
N LEU A 59 7.64 1.67 -11.07
CA LEU A 59 6.64 0.94 -10.28
C LEU A 59 6.02 1.82 -9.19
N VAL A 60 4.71 2.00 -9.23
CA VAL A 60 3.90 2.58 -8.13
C VAL A 60 3.59 1.48 -7.11
N ILE A 61 3.69 1.79 -5.81
CA ILE A 61 3.39 0.84 -4.73
C ILE A 61 2.42 1.47 -3.75
N ALA A 62 1.21 0.92 -3.69
CA ALA A 62 0.13 1.36 -2.81
C ALA A 62 -0.14 0.33 -1.69
N ILE A 63 -0.43 0.82 -0.49
CA ILE A 63 -0.74 0.02 0.70
C ILE A 63 -2.00 0.57 1.35
N PRO A 64 -3.18 -0.01 1.08
CA PRO A 64 -4.43 0.43 1.66
C PRO A 64 -4.52 0.17 3.16
N SER A 65 -5.18 1.05 3.88
CA SER A 65 -5.40 0.96 5.32
C SER A 65 -6.65 0.16 5.70
N ASP A 66 -7.64 0.08 4.82
CA ASP A 66 -8.90 -0.64 5.03
C ASP A 66 -9.50 -1.16 3.71
N GLU A 67 -10.70 -1.75 3.75
CA GLU A 67 -11.39 -2.31 2.58
C GLU A 67 -11.80 -1.24 1.57
N ASN A 68 -12.21 -0.06 2.05
CA ASN A 68 -12.57 1.05 1.17
C ASN A 68 -11.34 1.64 0.47
N GLU A 69 -10.26 1.86 1.23
CA GLU A 69 -8.97 2.29 0.66
C GLU A 69 -8.42 1.23 -0.32
N THR A 70 -8.61 -0.08 -0.04
CA THR A 70 -8.25 -1.15 -0.99
C THR A 70 -8.97 -0.98 -2.32
N ARG A 71 -10.28 -0.72 -2.29
CA ARG A 71 -11.06 -0.45 -3.51
C ARG A 71 -10.59 0.80 -4.25
N VAL A 72 -10.36 1.90 -3.50
CA VAL A 72 -9.92 3.18 -4.06
C VAL A 72 -8.54 3.04 -4.71
N LEU A 73 -7.58 2.45 -3.99
CA LEU A 73 -6.21 2.32 -4.49
C LEU A 73 -6.08 1.30 -5.62
N LEU A 74 -6.87 0.20 -5.61
CA LEU A 74 -6.94 -0.71 -6.75
C LEU A 74 -7.46 0.01 -8.00
N ASN A 75 -8.53 0.80 -7.87
CA ASN A 75 -9.05 1.58 -8.99
C ASN A 75 -8.04 2.64 -9.45
N THR A 76 -7.40 3.36 -8.53
CA THR A 76 -6.36 4.34 -8.83
C THR A 76 -5.21 3.72 -9.61
N CYS A 77 -4.70 2.57 -9.14
CA CYS A 77 -3.61 1.86 -9.80
C CYS A 77 -4.03 1.23 -11.14
N PHE A 78 -5.30 0.88 -11.30
CA PHE A 78 -5.83 0.35 -12.56
C PHE A 78 -5.96 1.43 -13.64
N GLU A 79 -6.32 2.65 -13.25
CA GLU A 79 -6.41 3.82 -14.16
C GLU A 79 -5.04 4.47 -14.43
N HIS A 80 -4.00 4.05 -13.72
CA HIS A 80 -2.64 4.57 -13.92
C HIS A 80 -2.02 4.02 -15.21
N SER A 81 -1.43 4.91 -16.00
CA SER A 81 -0.64 4.54 -17.19
C SER A 81 0.78 4.17 -16.77
N GLY A 82 1.00 2.88 -16.52
CA GLY A 82 2.27 2.32 -16.07
C GLY A 82 2.10 1.21 -15.03
N PRO A 83 3.19 0.57 -14.60
CA PRO A 83 3.13 -0.53 -13.65
C PRO A 83 2.78 -0.05 -12.24
N ALA A 84 1.85 -0.73 -11.60
CA ALA A 84 1.43 -0.42 -10.23
C ALA A 84 1.16 -1.70 -9.42
N ALA A 85 1.42 -1.64 -8.13
CA ALA A 85 1.15 -2.72 -7.20
C ALA A 85 0.32 -2.22 -6.01
N VAL A 86 -0.74 -2.95 -5.68
CA VAL A 86 -1.52 -2.76 -4.45
C VAL A 86 -1.34 -3.98 -3.58
N ARG A 87 -0.77 -3.80 -2.39
CA ARG A 87 -0.48 -4.90 -1.46
C ARG A 87 -1.40 -4.86 -0.25
N TYR A 88 -2.00 -5.99 0.08
CA TYR A 88 -2.92 -6.14 1.21
C TYR A 88 -2.70 -7.47 1.94
N PRO A 89 -3.00 -7.54 3.26
CA PRO A 89 -2.74 -8.73 4.06
C PRO A 89 -3.77 -9.83 3.82
N ARG A 90 -3.47 -11.03 4.30
CA ARG A 90 -4.43 -12.10 4.51
C ARG A 90 -5.26 -11.80 5.76
N GLY A 91 -6.55 -12.03 5.71
CA GLY A 91 -7.43 -11.93 6.86
C GLY A 91 -8.76 -11.24 6.55
N SER A 92 -9.57 -11.08 7.59
CA SER A 92 -10.77 -10.26 7.51
C SER A 92 -10.38 -8.79 7.68
N GLY A 93 -11.07 -7.91 6.97
CA GLY A 93 -10.91 -6.48 7.16
C GLY A 93 -11.52 -6.00 8.49
N CYS A 94 -11.33 -4.73 8.78
CA CYS A 94 -11.91 -4.09 9.97
C CYS A 94 -13.42 -3.83 9.88
N GLY A 95 -14.02 -4.07 8.70
CA GLY A 95 -15.44 -3.84 8.44
C GLY A 95 -15.74 -2.42 7.97
N ALA A 96 -14.79 -1.74 7.36
CA ALA A 96 -14.98 -0.41 6.79
C ALA A 96 -16.08 -0.41 5.73
N LEU A 97 -16.88 0.67 5.71
CA LEU A 97 -17.94 0.84 4.72
C LEU A 97 -17.35 1.07 3.34
N VAL A 98 -17.46 0.08 2.48
CA VAL A 98 -17.01 0.17 1.08
C VAL A 98 -18.03 0.96 0.27
N LYS A 99 -17.64 2.12 -0.25
CA LYS A 99 -18.47 2.96 -1.12
C LYS A 99 -18.70 2.28 -2.46
N LYS A 100 -19.89 2.47 -3.04
CA LYS A 100 -20.25 1.87 -4.34
C LYS A 100 -19.57 2.58 -5.51
N GLU A 101 -19.39 3.89 -5.41
CA GLU A 101 -18.78 4.71 -6.45
C GLU A 101 -17.30 4.33 -6.62
N PHE A 102 -16.86 4.27 -7.88
CA PHE A 102 -15.46 4.20 -8.21
C PHE A 102 -14.84 5.59 -8.05
N SER A 103 -13.80 5.67 -7.26
CA SER A 103 -13.03 6.89 -7.07
C SER A 103 -11.55 6.61 -7.28
N VAL A 104 -10.83 7.64 -7.66
CA VAL A 104 -9.37 7.65 -7.78
C VAL A 104 -8.80 8.72 -6.86
N VAL A 105 -7.57 8.54 -6.44
CA VAL A 105 -6.79 9.53 -5.71
C VAL A 105 -5.53 9.85 -6.50
N GLU A 106 -4.94 10.99 -6.23
CA GLU A 106 -3.65 11.33 -6.83
C GLU A 106 -2.57 10.38 -6.33
N ILE A 107 -1.78 9.83 -7.26
CA ILE A 107 -0.69 8.91 -6.94
C ILE A 107 0.38 9.63 -6.11
N GLY A 108 0.85 8.95 -5.06
CA GLY A 108 1.83 9.50 -4.15
C GLY A 108 1.25 10.46 -3.11
N LYS A 109 -0.09 10.59 -3.01
CA LYS A 109 -0.73 11.44 -2.00
C LYS A 109 -1.23 10.66 -0.80
N GLY A 110 -0.67 11.00 0.36
CA GLY A 110 -1.15 10.57 1.66
C GLY A 110 -2.38 11.35 2.12
N LYS A 111 -2.84 11.02 3.31
CA LYS A 111 -3.98 11.67 3.94
C LYS A 111 -3.64 11.96 5.40
N LYS A 112 -3.64 13.23 5.80
CA LYS A 112 -3.56 13.58 7.21
C LYS A 112 -4.87 13.15 7.90
N ILE A 113 -4.75 12.32 8.92
CA ILE A 113 -5.88 11.79 9.71
C ILE A 113 -6.09 12.64 10.95
N ARG A 114 -5.00 13.07 11.58
CA ARG A 114 -5.02 13.82 12.83
C ARG A 114 -3.79 14.72 12.93
N ASP A 115 -4.00 15.94 13.41
CA ASP A 115 -2.92 16.80 13.88
C ASP A 115 -2.47 16.37 15.27
N GLY A 116 -1.23 16.65 15.64
CA GLY A 116 -0.66 16.33 16.94
C GLY A 116 0.54 17.21 17.26
N GLU A 117 1.17 16.95 18.39
CA GLU A 117 2.36 17.66 18.88
C GLU A 117 3.56 16.70 18.90
N ASP A 118 4.77 17.24 18.73
CA ASP A 118 6.08 16.60 18.85
C ASP A 118 6.35 15.36 17.97
N VAL A 119 5.34 14.52 17.71
CA VAL A 119 5.47 13.26 16.97
C VAL A 119 4.31 13.10 15.98
N CYS A 120 4.63 12.65 14.76
CA CYS A 120 3.63 12.21 13.80
C CYS A 120 3.87 10.76 13.39
N ILE A 121 2.83 9.93 13.47
CA ILE A 121 2.87 8.53 13.04
C ILE A 121 2.59 8.48 11.54
N LEU A 122 3.52 7.92 10.76
CA LEU A 122 3.34 7.64 9.34
C LEU A 122 2.86 6.19 9.18
N ASN A 123 1.57 6.03 8.93
CA ASN A 123 0.97 4.71 8.78
C ASN A 123 1.03 4.23 7.32
N PHE A 124 1.38 2.96 7.13
CA PHE A 124 1.35 2.25 5.85
C PHE A 124 0.53 0.97 5.99
N GLY A 125 -0.75 1.04 5.66
CA GLY A 125 -1.63 -0.11 5.64
C GLY A 125 -2.48 -0.30 6.91
N VAL A 126 -2.81 -1.54 7.22
CA VAL A 126 -3.92 -1.94 8.11
C VAL A 126 -3.75 -1.68 9.60
N LEU A 127 -2.65 -1.07 10.03
CA LEU A 127 -2.47 -0.71 11.43
C LEU A 127 -3.08 0.64 11.80
N ILE A 128 -3.86 1.26 10.91
CA ILE A 128 -4.41 2.62 11.06
C ILE A 128 -5.22 2.81 12.34
N ASP A 129 -6.07 1.85 12.70
CA ASP A 129 -6.90 1.95 13.91
C ASP A 129 -6.05 1.93 15.18
N ARG A 130 -5.05 1.04 15.23
CA ARG A 130 -4.10 0.98 16.36
C ARG A 130 -3.21 2.23 16.42
N ALA A 131 -2.77 2.74 15.28
CA ALA A 131 -2.04 3.98 15.21
C ALA A 131 -2.88 5.17 15.71
N LEU A 132 -4.18 5.18 15.38
CA LEU A 132 -5.12 6.20 15.84
C LEU A 132 -5.37 6.15 17.35
N GLU A 133 -5.51 4.96 17.94
CA GLU A 133 -5.58 4.78 19.39
C GLU A 133 -4.36 5.40 20.07
N ILE A 134 -3.16 5.02 19.65
CA ILE A 134 -1.88 5.53 20.21
C ILE A 134 -1.76 7.05 20.01
N ALA A 135 -2.13 7.55 18.83
CA ALA A 135 -2.08 8.98 18.54
C ALA A 135 -3.02 9.78 19.44
N ASN A 136 -4.22 9.25 19.74
CA ASN A 136 -5.18 9.89 20.64
C ASN A 136 -4.70 9.91 22.09
N GLU A 137 -4.12 8.80 22.58
CA GLU A 137 -3.62 8.69 23.95
C GLU A 137 -2.41 9.62 24.24
N ASN A 138 -1.60 9.90 23.21
CA ASN A 138 -0.34 10.63 23.39
C ASN A 138 -0.32 12.01 22.69
N ASN A 139 -1.44 12.44 22.14
CA ASN A 139 -1.58 13.68 21.35
C ASN A 139 -0.61 13.76 20.14
N TYR A 140 -0.34 12.61 19.49
CA TYR A 140 0.48 12.55 18.29
C TYR A 140 -0.31 12.85 17.03
N GLY A 141 0.36 13.36 16.00
CA GLY A 141 -0.16 13.40 14.63
C GLY A 141 -0.27 12.00 14.03
N LEU A 142 -1.13 11.84 13.03
CA LEU A 142 -1.27 10.59 12.28
C LEU A 142 -1.54 10.90 10.80
N CYS A 143 -0.74 10.29 9.92
CA CYS A 143 -0.95 10.31 8.49
C CYS A 143 -1.07 8.89 7.94
N ASP A 144 -2.07 8.65 7.09
CA ASP A 144 -2.15 7.47 6.25
C ASP A 144 -1.41 7.76 4.94
N MET A 145 -0.24 7.16 4.77
CA MET A 145 0.65 7.47 3.64
C MET A 145 0.19 6.87 2.32
N ARG A 146 -0.68 5.85 2.33
CA ARG A 146 -1.26 5.20 1.15
C ARG A 146 -0.23 4.62 0.16
N PHE A 147 0.85 5.35 -0.13
CA PHE A 147 1.87 4.97 -1.11
C PHE A 147 3.25 4.89 -0.45
N VAL A 148 3.94 3.76 -0.69
CA VAL A 148 5.35 3.62 -0.36
C VAL A 148 6.23 4.20 -1.47
N LYS A 149 5.66 4.19 -2.70
CA LYS A 149 6.32 4.74 -3.88
C LYS A 149 5.29 5.24 -4.90
N PRO A 150 5.36 6.53 -5.30
CA PRO A 150 6.18 7.56 -4.65
C PRO A 150 5.69 7.90 -3.24
N LEU A 151 6.55 8.43 -2.39
CA LEU A 151 6.17 8.99 -1.09
C LEU A 151 5.59 10.39 -1.27
N ASP A 152 4.67 10.78 -0.39
CA ASP A 152 4.21 12.18 -0.27
C ASP A 152 5.21 12.98 0.54
N GLU A 153 6.27 13.45 -0.13
CA GLU A 153 7.31 14.27 0.49
C GLU A 153 6.75 15.60 1.00
N ASN A 154 5.77 16.18 0.29
CA ASN A 154 5.13 17.42 0.73
C ASN A 154 4.39 17.24 2.06
N LEU A 155 3.64 16.13 2.22
CA LEU A 155 2.97 15.82 3.48
C LEU A 155 3.98 15.58 4.60
N ILE A 156 5.14 14.96 4.30
CA ILE A 156 6.21 14.74 5.29
C ILE A 156 6.83 16.08 5.70
N ASP A 157 7.03 17.00 4.78
CA ASP A 157 7.61 18.33 5.08
C ASP A 157 6.63 19.24 5.85
N GLU A 158 5.32 18.97 5.81
CA GLU A 158 4.26 19.74 6.48
C GLU A 158 4.05 19.33 7.95
N ILE A 159 4.61 18.20 8.40
CA ILE A 159 4.40 17.61 9.73
C ILE A 159 5.67 17.66 10.55
#